data_46aa26fb408b4f56022d833e406d33fa
#
_entry.id   46aa26fb408b4f56022d833e406d33fa
#
_cell.length_a   1.000
_cell.length_b   1.000
_cell.length_c   1.000
_cell.angle_alpha   90.00
_cell.angle_beta   90.00
_cell.angle_gamma   90.00
#
_symmetry.space_group_name_H-M   'P 1'
#
loop_
_entity.id
_entity.type
_entity.pdbx_description
1 polymer ?
#
loop_
_entity_poly.entity_id
_entity_poly.type
_entity_poly.pdbx_seq_one_letter_code
_entity_poly.pdbx_strand_id
1 'polypeptide(L)'
;MKRLVLYISIILATISCTCKVSVMDFGAKGDGVTLDTEAIQAAIDHIAQKGGGVVTVPVGTYISGSIWLRSNIELHLEDGAVIKGSSDINDYCSADCCPQNEAEIGFGDYITGGHLILGVGVQNVTLSGPGKIDGNSDAFLLDSQGVRYSHKSLVPKRPSQMVWFVDSRGITIKDIELADSPYWSCFILNCEGVMIDGCYVHTRRKDYHTFNGDGIDIDRCLDVTISNCRVDTADDCITLRASGAYLLETPQDCARVTVSDCNLSSSCNAIRVGVGEGHVHDAVISNITITDTNTAFNIVSSYSDCTRGTDIDHILFQNIKVEANELLRLHHMRSKDAVIKDITFDCISGNAPNTSHIWARAAAPFDNIVFRNVDVPALYECINAKVKTEGGLFKEKELSQEQLGRRYDYIENETKLLH
;
A
#
# COMPACT_ATOMS: atom_id res chain seq x y z
N MET A 1 48.39 47.06 2.90
CA MET A 1 47.32 47.05 1.91
C MET A 1 46.74 45.62 1.83
N LYS A 2 45.62 45.37 2.46
CA LYS A 2 44.90 44.10 2.41
C LYS A 2 43.96 44.13 1.20
N ARG A 3 44.19 43.26 0.21
CA ARG A 3 43.27 43.10 -0.93
C ARG A 3 42.04 42.32 -0.46
N LEU A 4 40.87 42.95 -0.54
CA LEU A 4 39.54 42.37 -0.32
C LEU A 4 39.17 41.67 -1.63
N VAL A 5 39.10 40.34 -1.64
CA VAL A 5 38.58 39.55 -2.77
C VAL A 5 37.08 39.41 -2.56
N LEU A 6 36.29 40.08 -3.38
CA LEU A 6 34.84 40.02 -3.39
C LEU A 6 34.42 38.81 -4.23
N TYR A 7 33.93 37.73 -3.60
CA TYR A 7 33.27 36.64 -4.29
C TYR A 7 31.85 37.04 -4.64
N ILE A 8 31.59 37.33 -5.90
CA ILE A 8 30.24 37.50 -6.43
C ILE A 8 29.71 36.11 -6.79
N SER A 9 28.88 35.54 -5.93
CA SER A 9 28.12 34.35 -6.24
C SER A 9 26.97 34.75 -7.18
N ILE A 10 27.14 34.47 -8.47
CA ILE A 10 26.06 34.60 -9.46
C ILE A 10 25.10 33.43 -9.23
N ILE A 11 23.98 33.69 -8.54
CA ILE A 11 22.84 32.79 -8.50
C ILE A 11 22.19 32.91 -9.88
N LEU A 12 22.49 31.98 -10.78
CA LEU A 12 21.68 31.78 -11.98
C LEU A 12 20.33 31.23 -11.51
N ALA A 13 19.33 32.08 -11.37
CA ALA A 13 17.95 31.68 -11.35
C ALA A 13 17.61 31.15 -12.75
N THR A 14 17.72 29.85 -12.95
CA THR A 14 17.16 29.19 -14.13
C THR A 14 15.64 29.32 -14.01
N ILE A 15 15.04 30.19 -14.83
CA ILE A 15 13.60 30.14 -15.07
C ILE A 15 13.39 28.80 -15.78
N SER A 16 13.05 27.76 -15.02
CA SER A 16 12.65 26.49 -15.58
C SER A 16 11.30 26.69 -16.25
N CYS A 17 11.32 26.92 -17.55
CA CYS A 17 10.10 26.81 -18.35
C CYS A 17 9.73 25.33 -18.32
N THR A 18 8.75 24.95 -17.50
CA THR A 18 8.28 23.57 -17.40
C THR A 18 7.74 23.17 -18.78
N CYS A 19 8.44 22.28 -19.47
CA CYS A 19 7.98 21.77 -20.74
C CYS A 19 6.68 20.99 -20.53
N LYS A 20 5.65 21.29 -21.31
CA LYS A 20 4.33 20.64 -21.22
C LYS A 20 3.93 20.13 -22.60
N VAL A 21 3.45 18.90 -22.67
CA VAL A 21 2.88 18.29 -23.89
C VAL A 21 1.60 17.53 -23.54
N SER A 22 0.76 17.29 -24.53
CA SER A 22 -0.40 16.41 -24.42
C SER A 22 -0.10 15.04 -25.05
N VAL A 23 -0.65 13.98 -24.51
CA VAL A 23 -0.60 12.64 -25.16
C VAL A 23 -1.26 12.65 -26.53
N MET A 24 -2.20 13.57 -26.75
CA MET A 24 -2.86 13.78 -28.06
C MET A 24 -1.87 14.28 -29.12
N ASP A 25 -0.83 15.03 -28.76
CA ASP A 25 0.22 15.51 -29.68
C ASP A 25 1.04 14.34 -30.24
N PHE A 26 0.97 13.17 -29.60
CA PHE A 26 1.67 11.94 -29.99
C PHE A 26 0.73 10.89 -30.59
N GLY A 27 -0.52 11.25 -30.83
CA GLY A 27 -1.49 10.43 -31.54
C GLY A 27 -2.45 9.61 -30.70
N ALA A 28 -2.44 9.79 -29.34
CA ALA A 28 -3.43 9.17 -28.47
C ALA A 28 -4.86 9.58 -28.91
N LYS A 29 -5.81 8.68 -28.78
CA LYS A 29 -7.20 8.91 -29.23
C LYS A 29 -8.15 9.22 -28.07
N GLY A 30 -7.99 8.53 -26.95
CA GLY A 30 -8.89 8.68 -25.81
C GLY A 30 -10.33 8.32 -26.09
N ASP A 31 -10.57 7.42 -27.07
CA ASP A 31 -11.89 7.05 -27.58
C ASP A 31 -12.51 5.81 -26.89
N GLY A 32 -11.78 5.22 -25.93
CA GLY A 32 -12.19 4.03 -25.20
C GLY A 32 -12.07 2.71 -25.96
N VAL A 33 -11.47 2.73 -27.15
CA VAL A 33 -11.33 1.55 -28.03
C VAL A 33 -9.89 1.39 -28.51
N THR A 34 -9.25 2.48 -28.93
CA THR A 34 -7.88 2.46 -29.45
C THR A 34 -6.89 2.18 -28.32
N LEU A 35 -5.91 1.32 -28.59
CA LEU A 35 -4.79 1.11 -27.67
C LEU A 35 -3.82 2.29 -27.76
N ASP A 36 -3.78 3.12 -26.72
CA ASP A 36 -3.03 4.38 -26.67
C ASP A 36 -1.65 4.27 -25.99
N THR A 37 -1.22 3.06 -25.61
CA THR A 37 0.02 2.82 -24.86
C THR A 37 1.23 3.48 -25.52
N GLU A 38 1.44 3.27 -26.81
CA GLU A 38 2.61 3.80 -27.53
C GLU A 38 2.59 5.33 -27.60
N ALA A 39 1.41 5.93 -27.80
CA ALA A 39 1.28 7.38 -27.84
C ALA A 39 1.55 8.03 -26.48
N ILE A 40 1.02 7.44 -25.40
CA ILE A 40 1.28 7.89 -24.03
C ILE A 40 2.78 7.75 -23.70
N GLN A 41 3.39 6.61 -24.02
CA GLN A 41 4.79 6.37 -23.79
C GLN A 41 5.68 7.32 -24.58
N ALA A 42 5.35 7.61 -25.84
CA ALA A 42 6.10 8.54 -26.68
C ALA A 42 6.08 9.97 -26.09
N ALA A 43 4.95 10.42 -25.55
CA ALA A 43 4.85 11.71 -24.87
C ALA A 43 5.75 11.77 -23.62
N ILE A 44 5.75 10.73 -22.80
CA ILE A 44 6.59 10.59 -21.60
C ILE A 44 8.08 10.62 -22.00
N ASP A 45 8.48 9.79 -22.96
CA ASP A 45 9.88 9.68 -23.38
C ASP A 45 10.37 10.98 -24.01
N HIS A 46 9.52 11.68 -24.76
CA HIS A 46 9.85 12.99 -25.33
C HIS A 46 10.14 14.04 -24.26
N ILE A 47 9.31 14.12 -23.22
CA ILE A 47 9.52 15.05 -22.11
C ILE A 47 10.77 14.68 -21.30
N ALA A 48 10.98 13.40 -21.04
CA ALA A 48 12.16 12.91 -20.33
C ALA A 48 13.46 13.27 -21.06
N GLN A 49 13.51 13.14 -22.39
CA GLN A 49 14.66 13.56 -23.20
C GLN A 49 14.95 15.06 -23.13
N LYS A 50 13.97 15.88 -22.78
CA LYS A 50 14.14 17.34 -22.56
C LYS A 50 14.54 17.68 -21.12
N GLY A 51 14.77 16.68 -20.27
CA GLY A 51 15.15 16.88 -18.87
C GLY A 51 13.99 16.87 -17.89
N GLY A 52 12.76 16.65 -18.36
CA GLY A 52 11.55 16.56 -17.53
C GLY A 52 10.49 17.61 -17.90
N GLY A 53 9.34 17.49 -17.27
CA GLY A 53 8.20 18.38 -17.48
C GLY A 53 6.86 17.68 -17.22
N VAL A 54 5.78 18.22 -17.81
CA VAL A 54 4.42 17.75 -17.62
C VAL A 54 3.89 17.09 -18.88
N VAL A 55 3.40 15.86 -18.74
CA VAL A 55 2.62 15.15 -19.77
C VAL A 55 1.16 15.19 -19.33
N THR A 56 0.29 15.83 -20.11
CA THR A 56 -1.14 15.88 -19.82
C THR A 56 -1.91 14.83 -20.59
N VAL A 57 -2.86 14.23 -19.87
CA VAL A 57 -3.87 13.33 -20.42
C VAL A 57 -5.20 14.07 -20.36
N PRO A 58 -5.70 14.62 -21.49
CA PRO A 58 -6.97 15.34 -21.53
C PRO A 58 -8.18 14.42 -21.30
N VAL A 59 -9.38 15.03 -21.18
CA VAL A 59 -10.64 14.28 -21.09
C VAL A 59 -10.78 13.24 -22.18
N GLY A 60 -11.12 12.01 -21.78
CA GLY A 60 -11.24 10.84 -22.68
C GLY A 60 -10.94 9.53 -21.94
N THR A 61 -11.16 8.41 -22.61
CA THR A 61 -10.81 7.07 -22.08
C THR A 61 -9.71 6.47 -22.94
N TYR A 62 -8.53 6.33 -22.36
CA TYR A 62 -7.31 5.85 -23.01
C TYR A 62 -7.06 4.41 -22.60
N ILE A 63 -7.30 3.46 -23.50
CA ILE A 63 -6.98 2.05 -23.24
C ILE A 63 -5.47 1.89 -23.30
N SER A 64 -4.88 1.28 -22.28
CA SER A 64 -3.42 1.15 -22.22
C SER A 64 -2.97 -0.17 -21.58
N GLY A 65 -1.87 -0.69 -22.08
CA GLY A 65 -1.00 -1.62 -21.36
C GLY A 65 -0.03 -0.86 -20.45
N SER A 66 1.17 -1.39 -20.27
CA SER A 66 2.15 -0.83 -19.34
C SER A 66 2.73 0.51 -19.78
N ILE A 67 2.65 1.50 -18.91
CA ILE A 67 3.22 2.84 -19.06
C ILE A 67 4.41 2.98 -18.12
N TRP A 68 5.60 3.17 -18.68
CA TRP A 68 6.84 3.36 -17.93
C TRP A 68 7.09 4.84 -17.66
N LEU A 69 7.05 5.23 -16.41
CA LEU A 69 7.39 6.59 -16.01
C LEU A 69 8.90 6.82 -16.08
N ARG A 70 9.29 8.08 -16.21
CA ARG A 70 10.69 8.53 -16.29
C ARG A 70 10.97 9.57 -15.21
N SER A 71 12.23 9.76 -14.87
CA SER A 71 12.62 10.77 -13.88
C SER A 71 12.24 12.18 -14.32
N ASN A 72 11.93 13.02 -13.34
CA ASN A 72 11.60 14.44 -13.48
C ASN A 72 10.35 14.73 -14.31
N ILE A 73 9.36 13.84 -14.31
CA ILE A 73 8.11 14.07 -15.02
C ILE A 73 6.90 14.14 -14.07
N GLU A 74 5.90 14.85 -14.53
CA GLU A 74 4.54 14.77 -14.01
C GLU A 74 3.64 14.19 -15.11
N LEU A 75 2.97 13.05 -14.81
CA LEU A 75 1.84 12.57 -15.60
C LEU A 75 0.56 13.10 -14.97
N HIS A 76 -0.05 14.07 -15.64
CA HIS A 76 -1.22 14.79 -15.14
C HIS A 76 -2.49 14.39 -15.90
N LEU A 77 -3.45 13.80 -15.20
CA LEU A 77 -4.75 13.43 -15.75
C LEU A 77 -5.75 14.55 -15.50
N GLU A 78 -6.26 15.18 -16.56
CA GLU A 78 -7.27 16.22 -16.44
C GLU A 78 -8.62 15.66 -15.96
N ASP A 79 -9.52 16.52 -15.53
CA ASP A 79 -10.87 16.11 -15.13
C ASP A 79 -11.58 15.37 -16.27
N GLY A 80 -12.16 14.20 -15.95
CA GLY A 80 -12.76 13.30 -16.92
C GLY A 80 -11.78 12.49 -17.78
N ALA A 81 -10.47 12.60 -17.55
CA ALA A 81 -9.50 11.71 -18.16
C ALA A 81 -9.47 10.35 -17.46
N VAL A 82 -9.45 9.27 -18.22
CA VAL A 82 -9.35 7.89 -17.71
C VAL A 82 -8.25 7.15 -18.48
N ILE A 83 -7.21 6.71 -17.77
CA ILE A 83 -6.32 5.66 -18.30
C ILE A 83 -6.90 4.33 -17.83
N LYS A 84 -7.35 3.53 -18.77
CA LYS A 84 -7.99 2.24 -18.50
C LYS A 84 -7.10 1.09 -18.97
N GLY A 85 -6.84 0.14 -18.08
CA GLY A 85 -6.07 -1.06 -18.40
C GLY A 85 -6.68 -1.87 -19.55
N SER A 86 -5.84 -2.31 -20.46
CA SER A 86 -6.24 -3.22 -21.54
C SER A 86 -6.81 -4.52 -20.97
N SER A 87 -7.78 -5.08 -21.66
CA SER A 87 -8.30 -6.43 -21.37
C SER A 87 -7.40 -7.55 -21.93
N ASP A 88 -6.45 -7.21 -22.79
CA ASP A 88 -5.46 -8.17 -23.30
C ASP A 88 -4.22 -8.15 -22.42
N ILE A 89 -3.93 -9.28 -21.79
CA ILE A 89 -2.78 -9.43 -20.91
C ILE A 89 -1.43 -9.23 -21.63
N ASN A 90 -1.40 -9.41 -22.95
CA ASN A 90 -0.20 -9.25 -23.77
C ASN A 90 0.18 -7.78 -24.01
N ASP A 91 -0.70 -6.84 -23.70
CA ASP A 91 -0.41 -5.41 -23.79
C ASP A 91 0.44 -4.92 -22.59
N TYR A 92 0.56 -5.75 -21.55
CA TYR A 92 1.35 -5.42 -20.36
C TYR A 92 2.78 -5.94 -20.46
N CYS A 93 3.68 -5.33 -19.67
CA CYS A 93 5.04 -5.82 -19.55
C CYS A 93 5.06 -7.26 -19.01
N SER A 94 6.08 -8.01 -19.41
CA SER A 94 6.28 -9.38 -18.96
C SER A 94 6.91 -9.43 -17.57
N ALA A 95 6.88 -10.61 -16.96
CA ALA A 95 7.49 -10.91 -15.67
C ALA A 95 8.96 -10.50 -15.57
N ASP A 96 9.70 -10.70 -16.63
CA ASP A 96 11.14 -10.43 -16.76
C ASP A 96 11.47 -9.03 -17.27
N CYS A 97 10.52 -8.08 -17.21
CA CYS A 97 10.70 -6.71 -17.69
C CYS A 97 11.80 -5.97 -16.90
N CYS A 98 12.03 -6.34 -15.66
CA CYS A 98 13.18 -5.94 -14.86
C CYS A 98 13.44 -6.95 -13.73
N PRO A 99 14.67 -7.00 -13.18
CA PRO A 99 15.03 -7.99 -12.15
C PRO A 99 14.15 -7.93 -10.89
N GLN A 100 13.74 -6.75 -10.48
CA GLN A 100 12.88 -6.57 -9.30
C GLN A 100 11.51 -7.22 -9.50
N ASN A 101 10.94 -7.09 -10.70
CA ASN A 101 9.66 -7.67 -11.03
C ASN A 101 9.72 -9.21 -11.09
N GLU A 102 10.77 -9.75 -11.71
CA GLU A 102 10.99 -11.20 -11.77
C GLU A 102 11.07 -11.81 -10.36
N ALA A 103 11.73 -11.13 -9.42
CA ALA A 103 11.84 -11.56 -8.05
C ALA A 103 10.50 -11.54 -7.30
N GLU A 104 9.59 -10.62 -7.65
CA GLU A 104 8.31 -10.42 -6.97
C GLU A 104 7.24 -11.44 -7.35
N ILE A 105 7.28 -11.98 -8.56
CA ILE A 105 6.29 -12.92 -9.09
C ILE A 105 6.24 -14.24 -8.34
N GLY A 106 7.24 -14.56 -7.54
CA GLY A 106 7.27 -15.74 -6.69
C GLY A 106 6.12 -15.87 -5.68
N PHE A 107 5.26 -14.82 -5.53
CA PHE A 107 4.14 -14.82 -4.59
C PHE A 107 2.85 -15.49 -5.08
N GLY A 108 2.74 -15.86 -6.32
CA GLY A 108 1.55 -16.58 -6.75
C GLY A 108 1.44 -16.82 -8.24
N ASP A 109 0.97 -18.00 -8.60
CA ASP A 109 0.78 -18.43 -9.98
C ASP A 109 -0.31 -17.67 -10.75
N TYR A 110 -1.01 -16.73 -10.11
CA TYR A 110 -2.19 -16.04 -10.66
C TYR A 110 -1.94 -14.60 -11.11
N ILE A 111 -0.71 -14.11 -11.03
CA ILE A 111 -0.31 -12.79 -11.55
C ILE A 111 0.75 -12.93 -12.64
N THR A 112 0.88 -11.93 -13.51
CA THR A 112 1.77 -11.99 -14.67
C THR A 112 3.05 -11.18 -14.52
N GLY A 113 3.13 -10.29 -13.50
CA GLY A 113 4.16 -9.27 -13.43
C GLY A 113 3.91 -8.07 -14.35
N GLY A 114 2.76 -7.99 -15.00
CA GLY A 114 2.36 -6.83 -15.80
C GLY A 114 1.78 -5.74 -14.92
N HIS A 115 2.28 -4.50 -15.01
CA HIS A 115 1.78 -3.33 -14.29
C HIS A 115 1.20 -2.32 -15.28
N LEU A 116 0.19 -1.55 -14.88
CA LEU A 116 -0.37 -0.51 -15.75
C LEU A 116 0.50 0.75 -15.73
N ILE A 117 0.87 1.23 -14.54
CA ILE A 117 1.78 2.38 -14.37
C ILE A 117 2.96 1.91 -13.54
N LEU A 118 4.19 2.10 -14.05
CA LEU A 118 5.37 1.67 -13.33
C LEU A 118 6.54 2.63 -13.42
N GLY A 119 7.31 2.70 -12.34
CA GLY A 119 8.55 3.46 -12.23
C GLY A 119 9.65 2.64 -11.54
N VAL A 120 10.75 2.39 -12.24
CA VAL A 120 11.88 1.60 -11.75
C VAL A 120 13.12 2.48 -11.71
N GLY A 121 13.69 2.71 -10.52
CA GLY A 121 14.88 3.53 -10.34
C GLY A 121 14.70 4.99 -10.76
N VAL A 122 13.47 5.51 -10.70
CA VAL A 122 13.16 6.88 -11.14
C VAL A 122 13.25 7.89 -9.98
N GLN A 123 13.40 9.16 -10.34
CA GLN A 123 13.50 10.25 -9.37
C GLN A 123 12.56 11.41 -9.76
N ASN A 124 11.97 12.06 -8.74
CA ASN A 124 11.13 13.24 -8.89
C ASN A 124 9.97 13.00 -9.87
N VAL A 125 9.14 12.00 -9.57
CA VAL A 125 7.99 11.64 -10.42
C VAL A 125 6.70 12.02 -9.71
N THR A 126 5.80 12.64 -10.45
CA THR A 126 4.46 12.98 -9.98
C THR A 126 3.41 12.32 -10.86
N LEU A 127 2.45 11.66 -10.22
CA LEU A 127 1.21 11.19 -10.81
C LEU A 127 0.08 12.02 -10.19
N SER A 128 -0.66 12.79 -10.99
CA SER A 128 -1.56 13.80 -10.43
C SER A 128 -2.82 14.03 -11.24
N GLY A 129 -3.73 14.79 -10.66
CA GLY A 129 -4.90 15.37 -11.32
C GLY A 129 -6.22 14.67 -10.97
N PRO A 130 -7.37 15.31 -11.24
CA PRO A 130 -8.68 14.78 -10.85
C PRO A 130 -9.19 13.63 -11.76
N GLY A 131 -8.35 13.16 -12.66
CA GLY A 131 -8.68 12.01 -13.50
C GLY A 131 -8.55 10.66 -12.79
N LYS A 132 -8.69 9.58 -13.56
CA LYS A 132 -8.75 8.23 -13.04
C LYS A 132 -7.76 7.29 -13.73
N ILE A 133 -7.15 6.40 -12.94
CA ILE A 133 -6.50 5.18 -13.40
C ILE A 133 -7.42 4.01 -13.04
N ASP A 134 -7.92 3.31 -14.05
CA ASP A 134 -8.86 2.20 -13.95
C ASP A 134 -8.17 0.90 -14.36
N GLY A 135 -7.97 -0.01 -13.41
CA GLY A 135 -7.31 -1.29 -13.65
C GLY A 135 -8.13 -2.30 -14.45
N ASN A 136 -9.39 -1.99 -14.77
CA ASN A 136 -10.28 -2.83 -15.57
C ASN A 136 -10.44 -4.26 -15.02
N SER A 137 -10.62 -4.38 -13.71
CA SER A 137 -10.66 -5.68 -13.00
C SER A 137 -11.69 -6.66 -13.56
N ASP A 138 -12.80 -6.17 -14.12
CA ASP A 138 -13.85 -7.00 -14.72
C ASP A 138 -13.31 -7.88 -15.86
N ALA A 139 -12.35 -7.38 -16.63
CA ALA A 139 -11.74 -8.14 -17.72
C ALA A 139 -11.01 -9.41 -17.25
N PHE A 140 -10.62 -9.47 -15.96
CA PHE A 140 -9.82 -10.55 -15.40
C PHE A 140 -10.55 -11.36 -14.33
N LEU A 141 -11.51 -10.76 -13.64
CA LEU A 141 -12.20 -11.37 -12.49
C LEU A 141 -13.58 -11.93 -12.83
N LEU A 142 -14.07 -11.69 -14.04
CA LEU A 142 -15.30 -12.27 -14.56
C LEU A 142 -14.98 -13.31 -15.64
N ASP A 143 -15.80 -14.36 -15.69
CA ASP A 143 -15.74 -15.34 -16.78
C ASP A 143 -16.39 -14.80 -18.07
N SER A 144 -16.38 -15.58 -19.13
CA SER A 144 -17.00 -15.22 -20.43
C SER A 144 -18.50 -14.98 -20.38
N GLN A 145 -19.17 -15.31 -19.28
CA GLN A 145 -20.59 -15.09 -19.03
C GLN A 145 -20.84 -13.86 -18.17
N GLY A 146 -19.77 -13.15 -17.75
CA GLY A 146 -19.84 -12.02 -16.82
C GLY A 146 -20.07 -12.45 -15.36
N VAL A 147 -19.81 -13.72 -15.03
CA VAL A 147 -19.94 -14.23 -13.67
C VAL A 147 -18.57 -14.22 -13.00
N ARG A 148 -18.51 -13.66 -11.79
CA ARG A 148 -17.27 -13.60 -11.01
C ARG A 148 -16.79 -15.00 -10.63
N TYR A 149 -15.50 -15.25 -10.72
CA TYR A 149 -14.87 -16.45 -10.20
C TYR A 149 -15.11 -16.56 -8.68
N SER A 150 -15.51 -17.75 -8.23
CA SER A 150 -15.88 -18.00 -6.83
C SER A 150 -14.66 -18.10 -5.88
N HIS A 151 -13.47 -18.33 -6.43
CA HIS A 151 -12.23 -18.45 -5.66
C HIS A 151 -11.04 -17.97 -6.47
N LYS A 152 -10.04 -17.39 -5.79
CA LYS A 152 -8.83 -16.83 -6.42
C LYS A 152 -8.04 -17.85 -7.28
N SER A 153 -8.05 -19.11 -6.92
CA SER A 153 -7.37 -20.18 -7.69
C SER A 153 -8.01 -20.49 -9.03
N LEU A 154 -9.23 -20.02 -9.27
CA LEU A 154 -9.95 -20.18 -10.53
C LEU A 154 -9.75 -18.99 -11.47
N VAL A 155 -9.24 -17.89 -10.95
CA VAL A 155 -8.97 -16.67 -11.73
C VAL A 155 -7.82 -16.94 -12.68
N PRO A 156 -7.95 -16.66 -13.98
CA PRO A 156 -6.84 -16.68 -14.91
C PRO A 156 -5.71 -15.73 -14.46
N LYS A 157 -4.53 -15.89 -15.03
CA LYS A 157 -3.46 -14.93 -14.80
C LYS A 157 -3.93 -13.52 -15.13
N ARG A 158 -3.67 -12.59 -14.23
CA ARG A 158 -4.10 -11.19 -14.30
C ARG A 158 -2.88 -10.26 -14.11
N PRO A 159 -2.98 -8.99 -14.49
CA PRO A 159 -1.95 -8.02 -14.17
C PRO A 159 -1.63 -8.01 -12.68
N SER A 160 -0.42 -7.62 -12.35
CA SER A 160 0.07 -7.45 -10.99
C SER A 160 -0.41 -6.13 -10.39
N GLN A 161 0.37 -5.50 -9.52
CA GLN A 161 0.04 -4.21 -8.92
C GLN A 161 -0.19 -3.15 -10.00
N MET A 162 -1.30 -2.41 -9.90
CA MET A 162 -1.71 -1.47 -10.93
C MET A 162 -0.73 -0.28 -11.05
N VAL A 163 -0.40 0.35 -9.94
CA VAL A 163 0.63 1.40 -9.84
C VAL A 163 1.79 0.84 -9.04
N TRP A 164 2.97 0.80 -9.64
CA TRP A 164 4.14 0.17 -9.05
C TRP A 164 5.40 1.03 -9.17
N PHE A 165 6.02 1.34 -8.04
CA PHE A 165 7.32 2.00 -7.99
C PHE A 165 8.30 1.18 -7.19
N VAL A 166 9.52 1.03 -7.71
CA VAL A 166 10.59 0.32 -7.04
C VAL A 166 11.91 1.06 -7.17
N ASP A 167 12.76 1.00 -6.12
CA ASP A 167 14.09 1.60 -6.07
C ASP A 167 14.12 3.08 -6.48
N SER A 168 13.07 3.84 -6.10
CA SER A 168 12.80 5.19 -6.62
C SER A 168 12.81 6.23 -5.50
N ARG A 169 12.94 7.52 -5.87
CA ARG A 169 13.01 8.62 -4.89
C ARG A 169 12.17 9.81 -5.32
N GLY A 170 11.55 10.48 -4.34
CA GLY A 170 10.75 11.67 -4.58
C GLY A 170 9.51 11.37 -5.42
N ILE A 171 8.70 10.43 -4.97
CA ILE A 171 7.46 10.00 -5.63
C ILE A 171 6.29 10.76 -5.03
N THR A 172 5.49 11.38 -5.86
CA THR A 172 4.25 12.06 -5.47
C THR A 172 3.07 11.47 -6.25
N ILE A 173 2.04 11.02 -5.52
CA ILE A 173 0.76 10.60 -6.10
C ILE A 173 -0.31 11.45 -5.43
N LYS A 174 -1.03 12.29 -6.21
CA LYS A 174 -1.94 13.24 -5.60
C LYS A 174 -3.20 13.52 -6.41
N ASP A 175 -4.31 13.77 -5.69
CA ASP A 175 -5.57 14.23 -6.25
C ASP A 175 -6.13 13.32 -7.36
N ILE A 176 -5.85 12.01 -7.31
CA ILE A 176 -6.18 11.05 -8.37
C ILE A 176 -7.06 9.90 -7.86
N GLU A 177 -7.92 9.38 -8.73
CA GLU A 177 -8.69 8.18 -8.48
C GLU A 177 -7.93 6.94 -9.01
N LEU A 178 -7.68 5.96 -8.12
CA LEU A 178 -7.15 4.64 -8.44
C LEU A 178 -8.27 3.61 -8.26
N ALA A 179 -8.79 3.09 -9.36
CA ALA A 179 -10.00 2.31 -9.38
C ALA A 179 -9.81 0.90 -9.93
N ASP A 180 -10.58 -0.03 -9.41
CA ASP A 180 -10.83 -1.34 -10.02
C ASP A 180 -9.56 -2.08 -10.44
N SER A 181 -8.52 -2.02 -9.62
CA SER A 181 -7.32 -2.82 -9.85
C SER A 181 -7.65 -4.32 -9.83
N PRO A 182 -7.12 -5.10 -10.77
CA PRO A 182 -7.33 -6.55 -10.77
C PRO A 182 -6.55 -7.27 -9.64
N TYR A 183 -5.57 -6.61 -9.03
CA TYR A 183 -4.76 -7.06 -7.90
C TYR A 183 -4.56 -5.88 -6.94
N TRP A 184 -3.38 -5.65 -6.34
CA TRP A 184 -3.13 -4.49 -5.48
C TRP A 184 -3.15 -3.18 -6.29
N SER A 185 -3.67 -2.11 -5.70
CA SER A 185 -3.83 -0.85 -6.43
C SER A 185 -2.55 -0.05 -6.53
N CYS A 186 -1.86 0.20 -5.41
CA CYS A 186 -0.65 1.02 -5.36
C CYS A 186 0.40 0.33 -4.49
N PHE A 187 1.51 -0.04 -5.08
CA PHE A 187 2.61 -0.70 -4.39
C PHE A 187 3.91 0.07 -4.58
N ILE A 188 4.49 0.49 -3.47
CA ILE A 188 5.72 1.27 -3.41
C ILE A 188 6.76 0.44 -2.66
N LEU A 189 7.83 0.03 -3.35
CA LEU A 189 8.86 -0.86 -2.81
C LEU A 189 10.23 -0.18 -2.81
N ASN A 190 10.92 -0.20 -1.67
CA ASN A 190 12.29 0.31 -1.51
C ASN A 190 12.49 1.75 -2.04
N CYS A 191 11.52 2.62 -1.74
CA CYS A 191 11.52 4.02 -2.17
C CYS A 191 11.78 4.98 -0.99
N GLU A 192 12.22 6.20 -1.31
CA GLU A 192 12.48 7.25 -0.32
C GLU A 192 11.82 8.57 -0.73
N GLY A 193 11.20 9.27 0.24
CA GLY A 193 10.53 10.54 -0.01
C GLY A 193 9.24 10.34 -0.82
N VAL A 194 8.30 9.58 -0.28
CA VAL A 194 7.03 9.25 -0.93
C VAL A 194 5.90 10.09 -0.33
N MET A 195 5.11 10.73 -1.17
CA MET A 195 3.91 11.47 -0.78
C MET A 195 2.70 10.95 -1.56
N ILE A 196 1.67 10.52 -0.84
CA ILE A 196 0.36 10.12 -1.40
C ILE A 196 -0.70 10.99 -0.73
N ASP A 197 -1.31 11.93 -1.46
CA ASP A 197 -2.19 12.92 -0.89
C ASP A 197 -3.47 13.12 -1.71
N GLY A 198 -4.62 13.19 -1.02
CA GLY A 198 -5.90 13.50 -1.65
C GLY A 198 -6.42 12.44 -2.63
N CYS A 199 -5.92 11.20 -2.55
CA CYS A 199 -6.28 10.14 -3.48
C CYS A 199 -7.56 9.42 -3.06
N TYR A 200 -8.33 8.97 -4.05
CA TYR A 200 -9.41 8.01 -3.84
C TYR A 200 -9.02 6.65 -4.43
N VAL A 201 -8.81 5.65 -3.55
CA VAL A 201 -8.41 4.30 -3.94
C VAL A 201 -9.55 3.34 -3.64
N HIS A 202 -10.01 2.57 -4.63
CA HIS A 202 -11.08 1.62 -4.38
C HIS A 202 -11.02 0.37 -5.26
N THR A 203 -11.21 -0.77 -4.62
CA THR A 203 -11.29 -2.10 -5.24
C THR A 203 -12.53 -2.87 -4.80
N ARG A 204 -13.29 -2.33 -3.84
CA ARG A 204 -14.50 -2.94 -3.33
C ARG A 204 -15.71 -2.44 -4.12
N ARG A 205 -16.42 -3.37 -4.75
CA ARG A 205 -17.68 -3.10 -5.46
C ARG A 205 -18.87 -3.60 -4.64
N LYS A 206 -20.04 -3.04 -4.91
CA LYS A 206 -21.29 -3.39 -4.23
C LYS A 206 -21.62 -4.89 -4.32
N ASP A 207 -21.36 -5.50 -5.46
CA ASP A 207 -21.78 -6.86 -5.78
C ASP A 207 -20.65 -7.89 -5.67
N TYR A 208 -19.38 -7.45 -5.63
CA TYR A 208 -18.25 -8.33 -5.43
C TYR A 208 -16.97 -7.56 -5.00
N HIS A 209 -15.99 -8.32 -4.55
CA HIS A 209 -14.69 -7.80 -4.12
C HIS A 209 -13.58 -8.35 -5.01
N THR A 210 -12.58 -7.53 -5.30
CA THR A 210 -11.36 -7.98 -5.95
C THR A 210 -10.59 -8.93 -5.00
N PHE A 211 -10.15 -10.08 -5.50
CA PHE A 211 -9.25 -10.93 -4.72
C PHE A 211 -7.88 -10.27 -4.57
N ASN A 212 -7.39 -10.12 -3.35
CA ASN A 212 -6.17 -9.37 -3.04
C ASN A 212 -6.25 -7.94 -3.62
N GLY A 213 -7.34 -7.26 -3.30
CA GLY A 213 -7.58 -5.89 -3.74
C GLY A 213 -7.13 -4.89 -2.69
N ASP A 214 -5.82 -4.91 -2.38
CA ASP A 214 -5.19 -3.99 -1.44
C ASP A 214 -5.15 -2.56 -2.01
N GLY A 215 -5.15 -1.59 -1.14
CA GLY A 215 -5.15 -0.16 -1.50
C GLY A 215 -3.76 0.39 -1.72
N ILE A 216 -3.09 0.72 -0.63
CA ILE A 216 -1.76 1.35 -0.63
C ILE A 216 -0.82 0.49 0.20
N ASP A 217 0.13 -0.14 -0.45
CA ASP A 217 1.16 -0.95 0.17
C ASP A 217 2.51 -0.22 0.12
N ILE A 218 3.08 0.02 1.28
CA ILE A 218 4.38 0.64 1.48
C ILE A 218 5.33 -0.42 2.00
N ASP A 219 6.31 -0.79 1.19
CA ASP A 219 7.24 -1.88 1.52
C ASP A 219 8.68 -1.37 1.49
N ARG A 220 9.37 -1.48 2.63
CA ARG A 220 10.78 -1.04 2.76
C ARG A 220 11.02 0.39 2.30
N CYS A 221 10.13 1.31 2.64
CA CYS A 221 10.22 2.71 2.25
C CYS A 221 10.60 3.62 3.42
N LEU A 222 11.26 4.71 3.11
CA LEU A 222 11.66 5.74 4.07
C LEU A 222 11.00 7.07 3.74
N ASP A 223 10.68 7.86 4.79
CA ASP A 223 10.13 9.21 4.64
C ASP A 223 8.82 9.22 3.80
N VAL A 224 7.83 8.50 4.29
CA VAL A 224 6.53 8.34 3.61
C VAL A 224 5.46 9.17 4.29
N THR A 225 4.69 9.90 3.51
CA THR A 225 3.48 10.60 3.97
C THR A 225 2.28 10.15 3.13
N ILE A 226 1.23 9.67 3.81
CA ILE A 226 -0.07 9.36 3.21
C ILE A 226 -1.10 10.24 3.93
N SER A 227 -1.79 11.12 3.19
CA SER A 227 -2.72 12.07 3.80
C SER A 227 -3.96 12.34 2.96
N ASN A 228 -5.05 12.76 3.63
CA ASN A 228 -6.29 13.18 2.99
C ASN A 228 -6.91 12.15 2.02
N CYS A 229 -6.57 10.87 2.18
CA CYS A 229 -7.01 9.81 1.26
C CYS A 229 -8.32 9.18 1.71
N ARG A 230 -9.11 8.75 0.73
CA ARG A 230 -10.21 7.82 0.91
C ARG A 230 -9.80 6.47 0.31
N VAL A 231 -9.86 5.41 1.12
CA VAL A 231 -9.47 4.07 0.67
C VAL A 231 -10.58 3.10 1.01
N ASP A 232 -11.16 2.45 0.00
CA ASP A 232 -12.29 1.52 0.11
C ASP A 232 -11.97 0.22 -0.64
N THR A 233 -11.50 -0.79 0.10
CA THR A 233 -10.83 -1.94 -0.50
C THR A 233 -11.44 -3.28 -0.13
N ALA A 234 -11.16 -4.26 -0.97
CA ALA A 234 -11.56 -5.64 -0.74
C ALA A 234 -10.60 -6.39 0.18
N ASP A 235 -9.34 -5.96 0.26
CA ASP A 235 -8.31 -6.46 1.16
C ASP A 235 -7.75 -5.28 1.98
N ASP A 236 -6.48 -5.23 2.36
CA ASP A 236 -5.90 -4.22 3.23
C ASP A 236 -6.00 -2.80 2.62
N CYS A 237 -6.44 -1.78 3.40
CA CYS A 237 -6.46 -0.40 2.89
C CYS A 237 -5.07 0.21 2.81
N ILE A 238 -4.33 0.18 3.91
CA ILE A 238 -2.96 0.70 4.00
C ILE A 238 -2.10 -0.34 4.71
N THR A 239 -1.00 -0.72 4.07
CA THR A 239 -0.08 -1.71 4.61
C THR A 239 1.33 -1.15 4.72
N LEU A 240 1.97 -1.32 5.89
CA LEU A 240 3.38 -1.04 6.12
C LEU A 240 4.11 -2.37 6.23
N ARG A 241 5.03 -2.65 5.32
CA ARG A 241 5.66 -3.94 5.14
C ARG A 241 7.19 -3.83 5.16
N ALA A 242 7.86 -4.94 5.44
CA ALA A 242 9.30 -5.09 5.27
C ALA A 242 9.58 -6.47 4.67
N SER A 243 9.11 -6.69 3.45
CA SER A 243 9.17 -7.97 2.76
C SER A 243 10.59 -8.51 2.62
N GLY A 244 10.72 -9.81 2.40
CA GLY A 244 12.00 -10.49 2.22
C GLY A 244 12.80 -9.93 1.04
N ALA A 245 14.04 -10.34 0.95
CA ALA A 245 15.00 -9.83 -0.01
C ALA A 245 14.62 -10.19 -1.46
N TYR A 246 13.70 -9.43 -2.02
CA TYR A 246 13.75 -9.27 -3.46
C TYR A 246 15.15 -8.76 -3.82
N LEU A 247 15.62 -8.96 -5.00
CA LEU A 247 16.95 -8.61 -5.51
C LEU A 247 17.43 -7.16 -5.22
N LEU A 248 17.04 -6.62 -4.06
CA LEU A 248 17.46 -5.30 -3.60
C LEU A 248 18.89 -5.42 -3.09
N GLU A 249 19.80 -4.69 -3.68
CA GLU A 249 21.21 -4.67 -3.26
C GLU A 249 21.36 -4.21 -1.81
N THR A 250 20.55 -3.24 -1.40
CA THR A 250 20.51 -2.70 -0.04
C THR A 250 19.06 -2.48 0.39
N PRO A 251 18.37 -3.53 0.86
CA PRO A 251 17.00 -3.36 1.34
C PRO A 251 16.99 -2.46 2.58
N GLN A 252 16.16 -1.41 2.53
CA GLN A 252 15.99 -0.51 3.66
C GLN A 252 14.85 -0.98 4.58
N ASP A 253 14.75 -0.40 5.76
CA ASP A 253 13.61 -0.62 6.64
C ASP A 253 12.37 0.11 6.09
N CYS A 254 11.18 -0.19 6.62
CA CYS A 254 10.00 0.64 6.43
C CYS A 254 9.89 1.58 7.62
N ALA A 255 10.26 2.84 7.45
CA ALA A 255 10.40 3.75 8.59
C ALA A 255 10.11 5.21 8.26
N ARG A 256 9.85 6.00 9.32
CA ARG A 256 9.47 7.42 9.26
C ARG A 256 8.23 7.62 8.38
N VAL A 257 7.19 6.83 8.70
CA VAL A 257 5.92 6.82 7.98
C VAL A 257 4.89 7.65 8.73
N THR A 258 4.23 8.56 8.05
CA THR A 258 3.07 9.29 8.57
C THR A 258 1.84 8.98 7.73
N VAL A 259 0.76 8.53 8.38
CA VAL A 259 -0.56 8.36 7.77
C VAL A 259 -1.53 9.24 8.53
N SER A 260 -2.19 10.19 7.85
CA SER A 260 -3.10 11.10 8.54
C SER A 260 -4.33 11.50 7.72
N ASP A 261 -5.39 11.89 8.43
CA ASP A 261 -6.58 12.51 7.85
C ASP A 261 -7.25 11.66 6.75
N CYS A 262 -7.23 10.32 6.91
CA CYS A 262 -7.78 9.38 5.94
C CYS A 262 -9.10 8.75 6.39
N ASN A 263 -9.91 8.38 5.40
CA ASN A 263 -11.12 7.58 5.60
C ASN A 263 -10.90 6.19 5.00
N LEU A 264 -10.97 5.15 5.83
CA LEU A 264 -10.66 3.78 5.46
C LEU A 264 -11.88 2.87 5.61
N SER A 265 -12.08 1.99 4.65
CA SER A 265 -13.13 0.98 4.68
C SER A 265 -12.63 -0.29 3.98
N SER A 266 -12.78 -1.47 4.61
CA SER A 266 -12.22 -2.70 4.05
C SER A 266 -13.03 -3.94 4.39
N SER A 267 -13.10 -4.87 3.44
CA SER A 267 -13.62 -6.21 3.74
C SER A 267 -12.62 -7.06 4.55
N CYS A 268 -11.38 -6.60 4.68
CA CYS A 268 -10.30 -7.26 5.42
C CYS A 268 -9.76 -6.35 6.54
N ASN A 269 -8.69 -5.61 6.32
CA ASN A 269 -8.09 -4.78 7.36
C ASN A 269 -7.99 -3.31 6.93
N ALA A 270 -8.29 -2.37 7.84
CA ALA A 270 -8.06 -0.96 7.54
C ALA A 270 -6.57 -0.63 7.52
N ILE A 271 -5.84 -1.04 8.54
CA ILE A 271 -4.39 -0.83 8.62
C ILE A 271 -3.71 -2.14 8.96
N ARG A 272 -2.71 -2.49 8.17
CA ARG A 272 -1.84 -3.62 8.41
C ARG A 272 -0.42 -3.18 8.63
N VAL A 273 0.25 -3.74 9.64
CA VAL A 273 1.67 -3.49 9.91
C VAL A 273 2.38 -4.84 10.04
N GLY A 274 3.51 -4.97 9.36
CA GLY A 274 4.27 -6.21 9.33
C GLY A 274 4.22 -6.88 7.96
N VAL A 275 4.46 -8.18 7.91
CA VAL A 275 4.71 -8.98 6.72
C VAL A 275 6.14 -8.79 6.19
N GLY A 276 6.88 -9.87 6.22
CA GLY A 276 8.26 -9.91 5.73
C GLY A 276 9.27 -10.36 6.77
N GLU A 277 10.50 -9.98 6.59
CA GLU A 277 11.64 -10.37 7.44
C GLU A 277 12.57 -9.19 7.79
N GLY A 278 12.12 -7.96 7.54
CA GLY A 278 12.85 -6.73 7.83
C GLY A 278 12.36 -6.05 9.11
N HIS A 279 12.33 -4.72 9.09
CA HIS A 279 11.95 -3.89 10.23
C HIS A 279 10.95 -2.80 9.80
N VAL A 280 9.84 -2.70 10.52
CA VAL A 280 8.87 -1.60 10.39
C VAL A 280 8.90 -0.79 11.67
N HIS A 281 9.28 0.48 11.59
CA HIS A 281 9.41 1.31 12.79
C HIS A 281 9.18 2.80 12.53
N ASP A 282 9.07 3.58 13.61
CA ASP A 282 8.90 5.03 13.58
C ASP A 282 7.72 5.45 12.68
N ALA A 283 6.53 4.90 12.94
CA ALA A 283 5.32 5.26 12.22
C ALA A 283 4.28 5.93 13.11
N VAL A 284 3.63 6.95 12.57
CA VAL A 284 2.51 7.66 13.19
C VAL A 284 1.29 7.58 12.30
N ILE A 285 0.21 6.99 12.82
CA ILE A 285 -1.08 6.85 12.15
C ILE A 285 -2.10 7.66 12.96
N SER A 286 -2.63 8.75 12.41
CA SER A 286 -3.44 9.68 13.19
C SER A 286 -4.61 10.28 12.42
N ASN A 287 -5.65 10.72 13.16
CA ASN A 287 -6.83 11.37 12.59
C ASN A 287 -7.54 10.51 11.53
N ILE A 288 -7.69 9.22 11.80
CA ILE A 288 -8.29 8.26 10.85
C ILE A 288 -9.75 8.00 11.23
N THR A 289 -10.59 7.87 10.21
CA THR A 289 -11.94 7.31 10.36
C THR A 289 -11.99 5.95 9.67
N ILE A 290 -12.27 4.90 10.42
CA ILE A 290 -12.43 3.52 9.93
C ILE A 290 -13.92 3.17 10.00
N THR A 291 -14.50 2.73 8.89
CA THR A 291 -15.91 2.34 8.80
C THR A 291 -16.07 1.06 7.99
N ASP A 292 -17.12 0.28 8.28
CA ASP A 292 -17.48 -0.93 7.53
C ASP A 292 -16.27 -1.83 7.25
N THR A 293 -15.55 -2.19 8.33
CA THR A 293 -14.27 -2.89 8.24
C THR A 293 -14.30 -4.18 9.05
N ASN A 294 -13.60 -5.21 8.58
CA ASN A 294 -13.50 -6.45 9.34
C ASN A 294 -12.54 -6.28 10.53
N THR A 295 -11.30 -5.89 10.32
CA THR A 295 -10.33 -5.64 11.40
C THR A 295 -9.75 -4.23 11.26
N ALA A 296 -9.81 -3.43 12.33
CA ALA A 296 -9.28 -2.07 12.27
C ALA A 296 -7.75 -2.07 12.18
N PHE A 297 -7.07 -2.81 13.07
CA PHE A 297 -5.61 -2.88 13.11
C PHE A 297 -5.15 -4.34 13.09
N ASN A 298 -4.40 -4.71 12.07
CA ASN A 298 -3.80 -6.05 11.94
C ASN A 298 -2.28 -5.94 11.94
N ILE A 299 -1.66 -6.26 13.07
CA ILE A 299 -0.21 -6.17 13.27
C ILE A 299 0.32 -7.60 13.33
N VAL A 300 1.00 -8.01 12.26
CA VAL A 300 1.39 -9.40 12.06
C VAL A 300 2.83 -9.47 11.59
N SER A 301 3.70 -10.08 12.38
CA SER A 301 5.13 -10.12 12.07
C SER A 301 5.50 -11.03 10.91
N SER A 302 4.65 -11.99 10.57
CA SER A 302 4.95 -12.96 9.51
C SER A 302 3.70 -13.34 8.74
N TYR A 303 3.87 -13.57 7.46
CA TYR A 303 2.84 -14.12 6.59
C TYR A 303 3.47 -15.05 5.55
N SER A 304 2.75 -16.11 5.16
CA SER A 304 3.20 -17.07 4.15
C SER A 304 4.53 -17.77 4.52
N ASP A 305 5.58 -17.58 3.77
CA ASP A 305 6.82 -18.40 3.85
C ASP A 305 7.95 -17.75 4.65
N CYS A 306 7.68 -16.61 5.31
CA CYS A 306 8.65 -15.96 6.17
C CYS A 306 9.04 -16.85 7.36
N THR A 307 10.32 -17.00 7.61
CA THR A 307 10.84 -17.86 8.69
C THR A 307 11.13 -17.08 9.97
N ARG A 308 11.65 -15.86 9.86
CA ARG A 308 11.98 -14.99 10.99
C ARG A 308 10.81 -14.08 11.37
N GLY A 309 10.16 -13.46 10.41
CA GLY A 309 9.16 -12.41 10.60
C GLY A 309 9.75 -11.02 10.70
N THR A 310 8.88 -10.02 10.68
CA THR A 310 9.20 -8.60 10.70
C THR A 310 9.32 -8.09 12.14
N ASP A 311 10.40 -7.40 12.46
CA ASP A 311 10.51 -6.61 13.68
C ASP A 311 9.60 -5.38 13.56
N ILE A 312 8.87 -5.05 14.63
CA ILE A 312 7.91 -3.93 14.64
C ILE A 312 8.07 -3.15 15.93
N ASP A 313 8.41 -1.87 15.85
CA ASP A 313 8.46 -1.01 17.04
C ASP A 313 8.21 0.48 16.75
N HIS A 314 8.04 1.26 17.83
CA HIS A 314 7.79 2.70 17.79
C HIS A 314 6.62 3.09 16.84
N ILE A 315 5.48 2.42 17.01
CA ILE A 315 4.27 2.70 16.24
C ILE A 315 3.25 3.42 17.14
N LEU A 316 2.75 4.56 16.66
CA LEU A 316 1.70 5.32 17.33
C LEU A 316 0.43 5.34 16.48
N PHE A 317 -0.67 4.83 17.02
CA PHE A 317 -2.03 5.03 16.53
C PHE A 317 -2.73 6.07 17.39
N GLN A 318 -3.18 7.20 16.83
CA GLN A 318 -3.70 8.30 17.63
C GLN A 318 -4.94 8.94 16.99
N ASN A 319 -5.93 9.30 17.85
CA ASN A 319 -7.14 10.01 17.43
C ASN A 319 -7.87 9.32 16.27
N ILE A 320 -8.31 8.08 16.50
CA ILE A 320 -8.95 7.25 15.47
C ILE A 320 -10.37 6.90 15.88
N LYS A 321 -11.32 7.09 14.96
CA LYS A 321 -12.68 6.58 15.10
C LYS A 321 -12.81 5.25 14.40
N VAL A 322 -13.41 4.25 15.09
CA VAL A 322 -13.48 2.88 14.58
C VAL A 322 -14.92 2.39 14.56
N GLU A 323 -15.34 1.86 13.41
CA GLU A 323 -16.49 1.00 13.25
C GLU A 323 -16.05 -0.24 12.48
N ALA A 324 -15.75 -1.32 13.22
CA ALA A 324 -15.18 -2.56 12.68
C ALA A 324 -15.78 -3.78 13.40
N ASN A 325 -15.56 -4.97 12.85
CA ASN A 325 -15.93 -6.20 13.56
C ASN A 325 -14.94 -6.49 14.71
N GLU A 326 -13.67 -6.27 14.49
CA GLU A 326 -12.60 -6.50 15.47
C GLU A 326 -11.65 -5.28 15.52
N LEU A 327 -11.24 -4.86 16.72
CA LEU A 327 -10.35 -3.72 16.88
C LEU A 327 -8.91 -4.06 16.51
N LEU A 328 -8.38 -5.17 17.05
CA LEU A 328 -6.94 -5.47 16.96
C LEU A 328 -6.65 -6.95 16.83
N ARG A 329 -5.80 -7.28 15.86
CA ARG A 329 -5.01 -8.52 15.81
C ARG A 329 -3.54 -8.17 15.93
N LEU A 330 -2.90 -8.63 16.98
CA LEU A 330 -1.47 -8.47 17.20
C LEU A 330 -0.85 -9.85 17.41
N HIS A 331 -0.20 -10.39 16.37
CA HIS A 331 0.24 -11.76 16.35
C HIS A 331 1.65 -11.94 15.80
N HIS A 332 2.39 -12.90 16.34
CA HIS A 332 3.60 -13.41 15.68
C HIS A 332 3.32 -14.22 14.41
N MET A 333 2.12 -14.76 14.26
CA MET A 333 1.83 -15.77 13.23
C MET A 333 2.87 -16.88 13.26
N ARG A 334 3.54 -17.13 12.12
CA ARG A 334 4.55 -18.16 11.97
C ARG A 334 5.96 -17.73 12.36
N SER A 335 6.18 -16.46 12.68
CA SER A 335 7.51 -15.98 13.04
C SER A 335 7.96 -16.58 14.37
N LYS A 336 9.26 -16.82 14.49
CA LYS A 336 9.82 -17.43 15.70
C LYS A 336 10.53 -16.42 16.58
N ASP A 337 11.14 -15.39 15.98
CA ASP A 337 12.12 -14.55 16.65
C ASP A 337 11.87 -13.04 16.42
N ALA A 338 10.79 -12.65 15.75
CA ALA A 338 10.50 -11.25 15.50
C ALA A 338 10.21 -10.48 16.80
N VAL A 339 10.78 -9.31 16.91
CA VAL A 339 10.60 -8.41 18.06
C VAL A 339 9.43 -7.46 17.80
N ILE A 340 8.41 -7.50 18.65
CA ILE A 340 7.29 -6.55 18.62
C ILE A 340 7.21 -5.84 19.95
N LYS A 341 7.36 -4.51 19.93
CA LYS A 341 7.37 -3.69 21.13
C LYS A 341 7.02 -2.23 20.85
N ASP A 342 6.86 -1.43 21.91
CA ASP A 342 6.68 0.01 21.83
C ASP A 342 5.57 0.44 20.87
N ILE A 343 4.40 -0.19 20.99
CA ILE A 343 3.20 0.14 20.20
C ILE A 343 2.18 0.83 21.09
N THR A 344 1.75 2.01 20.70
CA THR A 344 0.78 2.81 21.45
C THR A 344 -0.49 3.06 20.65
N PHE A 345 -1.63 2.81 21.28
CA PHE A 345 -2.95 3.20 20.81
C PHE A 345 -3.47 4.29 21.76
N ASP A 346 -3.67 5.50 21.27
CA ASP A 346 -4.07 6.65 22.07
C ASP A 346 -5.30 7.35 21.49
N CYS A 347 -6.31 7.62 22.32
CA CYS A 347 -7.53 8.29 21.90
C CYS A 347 -8.25 7.57 20.75
N ILE A 348 -8.49 6.28 20.90
CA ILE A 348 -9.26 5.46 19.95
C ILE A 348 -10.70 5.37 20.47
N SER A 349 -11.68 5.62 19.62
CA SER A 349 -13.09 5.57 20.04
C SER A 349 -13.97 4.89 18.98
N GLY A 350 -15.08 4.28 19.42
CA GLY A 350 -16.05 3.71 18.50
C GLY A 350 -16.56 2.33 18.91
N ASN A 351 -16.74 1.44 17.94
CA ASN A 351 -17.32 0.13 18.15
C ASN A 351 -16.55 -0.97 17.40
N ALA A 352 -16.24 -2.06 18.10
CA ALA A 352 -15.65 -3.27 17.53
C ALA A 352 -16.01 -4.47 18.42
N PRO A 353 -17.18 -5.11 18.21
CA PRO A 353 -17.78 -6.02 19.19
C PRO A 353 -17.04 -7.34 19.39
N ASN A 354 -16.21 -7.75 18.45
CA ASN A 354 -15.49 -9.01 18.57
C ASN A 354 -14.27 -8.88 19.50
N THR A 355 -13.92 -9.99 20.17
CA THR A 355 -12.73 -10.05 21.01
C THR A 355 -11.47 -9.90 20.15
N SER A 356 -10.62 -8.97 20.54
CA SER A 356 -9.31 -8.74 19.94
C SER A 356 -8.25 -9.72 20.47
N HIS A 357 -7.15 -9.87 19.75
CA HIS A 357 -6.12 -10.85 20.08
C HIS A 357 -4.73 -10.20 20.15
N ILE A 358 -4.02 -10.43 21.25
CA ILE A 358 -2.63 -10.03 21.47
C ILE A 358 -1.86 -11.29 21.86
N TRP A 359 -1.34 -12.00 20.85
CA TRP A 359 -0.79 -13.33 21.03
C TRP A 359 0.66 -13.42 20.57
N ALA A 360 1.56 -13.43 21.55
CA ALA A 360 2.98 -13.62 21.32
C ALA A 360 3.41 -15.05 21.61
N ARG A 361 4.50 -15.49 20.98
CA ARG A 361 5.19 -16.72 21.36
C ARG A 361 5.93 -16.54 22.69
N ALA A 362 6.07 -17.62 23.44
CA ALA A 362 6.79 -17.59 24.72
C ALA A 362 8.27 -17.20 24.55
N ALA A 363 8.89 -17.56 23.43
CA ALA A 363 10.28 -17.26 23.13
C ALA A 363 10.53 -15.76 22.80
N ALA A 364 9.48 -15.05 22.32
CA ALA A 364 9.56 -13.66 21.92
C ALA A 364 8.32 -12.87 22.39
N PRO A 365 8.19 -12.62 23.69
CA PRO A 365 7.02 -11.91 24.24
C PRO A 365 6.96 -10.46 23.74
N PHE A 366 5.73 -9.96 23.53
CA PHE A 366 5.55 -8.54 23.20
C PHE A 366 5.85 -7.68 24.43
N ASP A 367 6.50 -6.54 24.19
CA ASP A 367 6.86 -5.62 25.25
C ASP A 367 6.31 -4.22 24.99
N ASN A 368 5.88 -3.54 26.06
CA ASN A 368 5.40 -2.15 26.05
C ASN A 368 4.29 -1.89 25.00
N ILE A 369 3.22 -2.67 25.06
CA ILE A 369 1.99 -2.41 24.29
C ILE A 369 1.08 -1.52 25.17
N VAL A 370 0.74 -0.32 24.70
CA VAL A 370 0.04 0.69 25.51
C VAL A 370 -1.30 1.03 24.89
N PHE A 371 -2.37 0.90 25.67
CA PHE A 371 -3.70 1.41 25.36
C PHE A 371 -3.99 2.61 26.26
N ARG A 372 -4.12 3.81 25.69
CA ARG A 372 -4.42 5.04 26.41
C ARG A 372 -5.72 5.63 25.86
N ASN A 373 -6.71 5.84 26.73
CA ASN A 373 -8.02 6.42 26.35
C ASN A 373 -8.66 5.68 25.16
N VAL A 374 -8.67 4.34 25.20
CA VAL A 374 -9.30 3.52 24.15
C VAL A 374 -10.75 3.27 24.54
N ASP A 375 -11.66 4.11 24.04
CA ASP A 375 -13.09 4.10 24.31
C ASP A 375 -13.86 3.22 23.30
N VAL A 376 -13.43 1.97 23.19
CA VAL A 376 -14.08 0.91 22.42
C VAL A 376 -14.54 -0.16 23.43
N PRO A 377 -15.86 -0.44 23.54
CA PRO A 377 -16.39 -1.39 24.51
C PRO A 377 -16.16 -2.84 24.05
N ALA A 378 -14.90 -3.23 23.92
CA ALA A 378 -14.47 -4.55 23.48
C ALA A 378 -13.47 -5.17 24.46
N LEU A 379 -13.23 -6.45 24.32
CA LEU A 379 -12.26 -7.20 25.11
C LEU A 379 -11.09 -7.65 24.25
N TYR A 380 -9.94 -7.85 24.88
CA TYR A 380 -8.80 -8.50 24.23
C TYR A 380 -8.28 -9.69 25.04
N GLU A 381 -7.86 -10.74 24.36
CA GLU A 381 -7.12 -11.85 24.92
C GLU A 381 -5.62 -11.53 24.85
N CYS A 382 -4.91 -11.71 25.97
CA CYS A 382 -3.50 -11.39 26.08
C CYS A 382 -2.67 -12.64 26.43
N ILE A 383 -1.71 -12.98 25.57
CA ILE A 383 -0.80 -14.13 25.77
C ILE A 383 0.64 -13.67 25.54
N ASN A 384 1.48 -13.88 26.55
CA ASN A 384 2.91 -13.55 26.50
C ASN A 384 3.21 -12.09 26.06
N ALA A 385 2.41 -11.13 26.52
CA ALA A 385 2.60 -9.73 26.20
C ALA A 385 2.52 -8.85 27.46
N LYS A 386 3.34 -7.81 27.52
CA LYS A 386 3.25 -6.75 28.53
C LYS A 386 2.38 -5.63 27.99
N VAL A 387 1.15 -5.60 28.47
CA VAL A 387 0.15 -4.62 28.08
C VAL A 387 -0.10 -3.65 29.24
N LYS A 388 -0.16 -2.35 28.93
CA LYS A 388 -0.52 -1.29 29.86
C LYS A 388 -1.78 -0.59 29.37
N THR A 389 -2.79 -0.51 30.22
CA THR A 389 -4.04 0.18 29.91
C THR A 389 -4.21 1.41 30.80
N GLU A 390 -4.41 2.58 30.21
CA GLU A 390 -4.57 3.87 30.89
C GLU A 390 -5.91 4.52 30.46
N GLY A 391 -6.96 4.27 31.21
CA GLY A 391 -8.31 4.75 30.87
C GLY A 391 -8.99 3.95 29.74
N GLY A 392 -10.22 4.36 29.41
CA GLY A 392 -10.99 3.76 28.32
C GLY A 392 -11.76 2.48 28.69
N LEU A 393 -12.44 1.92 27.69
CA LEU A 393 -13.35 0.77 27.82
C LEU A 393 -12.76 -0.54 27.29
N PHE A 394 -11.66 -0.51 26.55
CA PHE A 394 -10.98 -1.68 26.02
C PHE A 394 -10.19 -2.40 27.11
N LYS A 395 -10.58 -3.62 27.44
CA LYS A 395 -10.10 -4.35 28.63
C LYS A 395 -9.66 -5.76 28.32
N GLU A 396 -8.73 -6.24 29.13
CA GLU A 396 -8.30 -7.63 29.07
C GLU A 396 -9.45 -8.57 29.51
N LYS A 397 -9.59 -9.66 28.77
CA LYS A 397 -10.51 -10.74 29.02
C LYS A 397 -9.84 -11.78 29.91
N GLU A 398 -10.44 -12.08 31.05
CA GLU A 398 -9.98 -13.18 31.87
C GLU A 398 -10.21 -14.52 31.16
N LEU A 399 -9.14 -15.30 31.03
CA LEU A 399 -9.17 -16.64 30.42
C LEU A 399 -9.06 -17.71 31.51
N SER A 400 -9.86 -18.76 31.38
CA SER A 400 -9.69 -19.96 32.22
C SER A 400 -8.37 -20.68 31.88
N GLN A 401 -7.88 -21.54 32.80
CA GLN A 401 -6.66 -22.33 32.55
C GLN A 401 -6.77 -23.23 31.31
N GLU A 402 -7.96 -23.77 31.03
CA GLU A 402 -8.22 -24.56 29.84
C GLU A 402 -8.16 -23.69 28.57
N GLN A 403 -8.73 -22.47 28.59
CA GLN A 403 -8.66 -21.54 27.47
C GLN A 403 -7.23 -21.09 27.21
N LEU A 404 -6.46 -20.78 28.25
CA LEU A 404 -5.05 -20.44 28.16
C LEU A 404 -4.26 -21.59 27.53
N GLY A 405 -4.43 -22.81 28.00
CA GLY A 405 -3.77 -23.99 27.43
C GLY A 405 -4.02 -24.15 25.93
N ARG A 406 -5.29 -24.03 25.49
CA ARG A 406 -5.66 -24.12 24.07
C ARG A 406 -5.02 -23.00 23.24
N ARG A 407 -4.92 -21.77 23.78
CA ARG A 407 -4.29 -20.64 23.08
C ARG A 407 -2.78 -20.82 22.97
N TYR A 408 -2.11 -21.28 24.04
CA TYR A 408 -0.69 -21.61 24.00
C TYR A 408 -0.40 -22.70 22.95
N ASP A 409 -1.18 -23.78 22.93
CA ASP A 409 -1.03 -24.84 21.95
C ASP A 409 -1.22 -24.32 20.52
N TYR A 410 -2.17 -23.42 20.31
CA TYR A 410 -2.39 -22.80 19.01
C TYR A 410 -1.20 -21.91 18.60
N ILE A 411 -0.72 -21.02 19.46
CA ILE A 411 0.35 -20.07 19.17
C ILE A 411 1.68 -20.79 18.89
N GLU A 412 2.00 -21.84 19.66
CA GLU A 412 3.27 -22.54 19.52
C GLU A 412 3.25 -23.60 18.39
N ASN A 413 2.09 -24.14 18.06
CA ASN A 413 1.91 -25.22 17.08
C ASN A 413 1.17 -24.81 15.81
N GLU A 414 1.08 -23.57 15.50
CA GLU A 414 0.24 -22.89 14.49
C GLU A 414 0.23 -23.48 13.06
N THR A 415 0.92 -24.55 12.83
CA THR A 415 1.00 -25.23 11.54
C THR A 415 -0.32 -25.88 11.07
N LYS A 416 -1.41 -25.81 11.83
CA LYS A 416 -2.64 -26.59 11.55
C LYS A 416 -3.95 -25.81 11.41
N LEU A 417 -4.02 -24.50 11.63
CA LEU A 417 -5.32 -23.79 11.74
C LEU A 417 -5.51 -22.55 10.84
N LEU A 418 -4.66 -22.31 9.85
CA LEU A 418 -4.83 -21.21 8.90
C LEU A 418 -5.22 -21.74 7.50
N HIS A 419 -6.31 -22.51 7.45
CA HIS A 419 -6.98 -22.84 6.18
C HIS A 419 -8.46 -22.45 6.26
#